data_a1799c842473566de31a492aaedcf11a
#
_entry.id   a1799c842473566de31a492aaedcf11a
#
_cell.length_a   1.000
_cell.length_b   1.000
_cell.length_c   1.000
_cell.angle_alpha   90.00
_cell.angle_beta   90.00
_cell.angle_gamma   90.00
#
_symmetry.space_group_name_H-M   'P 1'
#
loop_
_entity.id
_entity.type
_entity.pdbx_description
1 polymer ?
#
loop_
_entity_poly.entity_id
_entity_poly.type
_entity_poly.pdbx_seq_one_letter_code
_entity_poly.pdbx_strand_id
1 'polypeptide(L)'
;MPATACEVKVLAHTTVAPNIRLLAVAWPRADKAPHAGQFFMLRCWPDTAAPLLSRPISVHSWDAATGTLEFLYEVRGQGTRLLAALLPGDTLLLTGPSGNGFDAAAAEGKIAVVGGGIGTAPLYQLVKELAAAGKKPDLYTGFRDEPYGLERFTPLCGRVHVATDSGKVGYHGLVTGILHPEEYDLVLCCGHDEGGGRQVRGGGREVPCQP
;
A
#
# COMPACT_ATOMS: atom_id res chain seq x y z
N MET A 1 -4.24 -4.73 -19.92
CA MET A 1 -5.64 -4.44 -20.28
C MET A 1 -5.89 -2.95 -20.10
N PRO A 2 -6.77 -2.28 -20.88
CA PRO A 2 -7.04 -0.87 -20.67
C PRO A 2 -7.64 -0.65 -19.26
N ALA A 3 -7.23 0.44 -18.60
CA ALA A 3 -7.78 0.85 -17.32
C ALA A 3 -9.29 1.14 -17.48
N THR A 4 -10.08 0.74 -16.49
CA THR A 4 -11.53 0.95 -16.52
C THR A 4 -11.87 2.08 -15.57
N ALA A 5 -12.65 3.04 -16.07
CA ALA A 5 -13.24 4.09 -15.23
C ALA A 5 -14.58 3.59 -14.67
N CYS A 6 -14.79 3.73 -13.37
CA CYS A 6 -16.00 3.31 -12.68
C CYS A 6 -16.31 4.26 -11.52
N GLU A 7 -17.56 4.72 -11.43
CA GLU A 7 -18.06 5.38 -10.23
C GLU A 7 -18.32 4.35 -9.14
N VAL A 8 -17.81 4.60 -7.94
CA VAL A 8 -17.94 3.71 -6.79
C VAL A 8 -18.46 4.46 -5.58
N LYS A 9 -19.12 3.73 -4.67
CA LYS A 9 -19.59 4.28 -3.40
C LYS A 9 -18.56 4.12 -2.30
N VAL A 10 -18.42 5.16 -1.50
CA VAL A 10 -17.68 5.13 -0.24
C VAL A 10 -18.47 4.29 0.77
N LEU A 11 -17.83 3.25 1.29
CA LEU A 11 -18.37 2.38 2.34
C LEU A 11 -17.98 2.88 3.73
N ALA A 12 -16.72 3.26 3.89
CA ALA A 12 -16.17 3.80 5.13
C ALA A 12 -15.00 4.73 4.84
N HIS A 13 -14.81 5.72 5.70
CA HIS A 13 -13.66 6.62 5.61
C HIS A 13 -13.22 7.03 7.01
N THR A 14 -12.05 6.58 7.43
CA THR A 14 -11.57 6.72 8.81
C THR A 14 -10.20 7.40 8.89
N THR A 15 -9.95 8.07 10.01
CA THR A 15 -8.63 8.59 10.35
C THR A 15 -7.85 7.50 11.07
N VAL A 16 -6.69 7.13 10.53
CA VAL A 16 -5.79 6.11 11.12
C VAL A 16 -4.71 6.76 11.98
N ALA A 17 -4.17 7.89 11.50
CA ALA A 17 -3.18 8.71 12.19
C ALA A 17 -3.29 10.17 11.71
N PRO A 18 -2.60 11.14 12.29
CA PRO A 18 -2.57 12.51 11.78
C PRO A 18 -2.25 12.52 10.28
N ASN A 19 -3.14 13.11 9.46
CA ASN A 19 -3.08 13.15 7.99
C ASN A 19 -3.13 11.79 7.27
N ILE A 20 -3.30 10.67 7.96
CA ILE A 20 -3.45 9.35 7.35
C ILE A 20 -4.91 8.94 7.37
N ARG A 21 -5.44 8.56 6.19
CA ARG A 21 -6.84 8.17 5.98
C ARG A 21 -6.91 6.77 5.38
N LEU A 22 -7.87 6.00 5.86
CA LEU A 22 -8.27 4.74 5.26
C LEU A 22 -9.64 4.92 4.62
N LEU A 23 -9.69 4.82 3.30
CA LEU A 23 -10.89 4.91 2.47
C LEU A 23 -11.27 3.52 1.97
N ALA A 24 -12.46 3.06 2.30
CA ALA A 24 -13.04 1.82 1.78
C ALA A 24 -14.15 2.14 0.78
N VAL A 25 -14.14 1.48 -0.37
CA VAL A 25 -15.13 1.67 -1.44
C VAL A 25 -15.65 0.33 -1.95
N ALA A 26 -16.85 0.34 -2.52
CA ALA A 26 -17.42 -0.82 -3.19
C ALA A 26 -16.83 -0.93 -4.60
N TRP A 27 -16.03 -1.97 -4.88
CA TRP A 27 -15.49 -2.23 -6.23
C TRP A 27 -16.32 -3.32 -6.92
N PRO A 28 -17.14 -2.96 -7.94
CA PRO A 28 -18.11 -3.89 -8.53
C PRO A 28 -17.50 -4.83 -9.59
N ARG A 29 -16.21 -4.67 -9.91
CA ARG A 29 -15.55 -5.36 -11.02
C ARG A 29 -14.68 -6.50 -10.50
N ALA A 30 -15.32 -7.61 -10.09
CA ALA A 30 -14.60 -8.83 -9.69
C ALA A 30 -13.75 -9.42 -10.83
N ASP A 31 -14.14 -9.20 -12.10
CA ASP A 31 -13.37 -9.54 -13.30
C ASP A 31 -12.05 -8.77 -13.44
N LYS A 32 -11.89 -7.71 -12.66
CA LYS A 32 -10.69 -6.87 -12.57
C LYS A 32 -10.22 -6.72 -11.12
N ALA A 33 -10.02 -7.86 -10.46
CA ALA A 33 -9.46 -7.89 -9.12
C ALA A 33 -8.07 -7.25 -9.11
N PRO A 34 -7.82 -6.26 -8.25
CA PRO A 34 -6.50 -5.65 -8.16
C PRO A 34 -5.52 -6.57 -7.42
N HIS A 35 -4.22 -6.45 -7.75
CA HIS A 35 -3.12 -7.14 -7.10
C HIS A 35 -2.28 -6.19 -6.24
N ALA A 36 -1.50 -6.77 -5.35
CA ALA A 36 -0.54 -6.03 -4.54
C ALA A 36 0.40 -5.17 -5.40
N GLY A 37 0.62 -3.92 -5.00
CA GLY A 37 1.47 -2.96 -5.71
C GLY A 37 0.80 -2.25 -6.89
N GLN A 38 -0.41 -2.62 -7.28
CA GLN A 38 -1.20 -1.84 -8.22
C GLN A 38 -1.83 -0.62 -7.55
N PHE A 39 -2.28 0.32 -8.36
CA PHE A 39 -2.91 1.56 -7.92
C PHE A 39 -4.16 1.89 -8.76
N PHE A 40 -4.93 2.82 -8.25
CA PHE A 40 -6.03 3.47 -8.97
C PHE A 40 -5.82 4.98 -9.01
N MET A 41 -6.33 5.61 -10.05
CA MET A 41 -6.50 7.05 -10.13
C MET A 41 -7.83 7.42 -9.48
N LEU A 42 -7.80 8.17 -8.38
CA LEU A 42 -8.97 8.58 -7.60
C LEU A 42 -9.36 10.02 -7.91
N ARG A 43 -10.66 10.28 -8.09
CA ARG A 43 -11.22 11.61 -8.33
C ARG A 43 -12.62 11.74 -7.76
N CYS A 44 -12.89 12.80 -6.99
CA CYS A 44 -14.21 13.14 -6.45
C CYS A 44 -14.62 14.59 -6.77
N TRP A 45 -14.00 15.23 -7.76
CA TRP A 45 -14.27 16.58 -8.22
C TRP A 45 -14.49 16.62 -9.73
N PRO A 46 -15.23 17.63 -10.25
CA PRO A 46 -15.50 17.79 -11.67
C PRO A 46 -14.24 17.93 -12.52
N ASP A 47 -14.29 17.51 -13.79
CA ASP A 47 -13.18 17.62 -14.73
C ASP A 47 -12.76 19.08 -15.01
N THR A 48 -13.70 20.02 -14.80
CA THR A 48 -13.49 21.46 -14.98
C THR A 48 -12.90 22.16 -13.73
N ALA A 49 -12.76 21.44 -12.61
CA ALA A 49 -12.25 21.99 -11.35
C ALA A 49 -10.80 21.59 -11.09
N ALA A 50 -10.09 22.44 -10.37
CA ALA A 50 -8.75 22.10 -9.85
C ALA A 50 -8.87 21.10 -8.66
N PRO A 51 -7.91 20.18 -8.51
CA PRO A 51 -6.76 19.94 -9.36
C PRO A 51 -7.15 19.19 -10.64
N LEU A 52 -6.45 19.46 -11.76
CA LEU A 52 -6.77 18.84 -13.05
C LEU A 52 -6.58 17.33 -13.05
N LEU A 53 -5.57 16.82 -12.34
CA LEU A 53 -5.23 15.41 -12.36
C LEU A 53 -5.85 14.66 -11.17
N SER A 54 -6.37 13.46 -11.44
CA SER A 54 -6.72 12.47 -10.40
C SER A 54 -5.51 12.09 -9.55
N ARG A 55 -5.74 11.50 -8.39
CA ARG A 55 -4.67 11.09 -7.47
C ARG A 55 -4.37 9.61 -7.62
N PRO A 56 -3.12 9.24 -7.97
CA PRO A 56 -2.70 7.85 -7.94
C PRO A 56 -2.57 7.40 -6.48
N ILE A 57 -3.35 6.42 -6.08
CA ILE A 57 -3.31 5.84 -4.75
C ILE A 57 -3.20 4.33 -4.88
N SER A 58 -2.20 3.76 -4.21
CA SER A 58 -1.95 2.32 -4.22
C SER A 58 -3.06 1.55 -3.51
N VAL A 59 -3.33 0.35 -4.00
CA VAL A 59 -4.22 -0.60 -3.34
C VAL A 59 -3.65 -0.97 -1.97
N HIS A 60 -4.42 -0.71 -0.91
CA HIS A 60 -4.08 -1.14 0.44
C HIS A 60 -4.59 -2.55 0.71
N SER A 61 -5.85 -2.81 0.37
CA SER A 61 -6.47 -4.12 0.53
C SER A 61 -7.59 -4.33 -0.49
N TRP A 62 -7.71 -5.54 -0.97
CA TRP A 62 -8.85 -6.04 -1.74
C TRP A 62 -9.45 -7.24 -1.03
N ASP A 63 -10.76 -7.21 -0.84
CA ASP A 63 -11.55 -8.33 -0.32
C ASP A 63 -12.58 -8.75 -1.38
N ALA A 64 -12.31 -9.88 -2.01
CA ALA A 64 -13.18 -10.42 -3.07
C ALA A 64 -14.53 -10.94 -2.53
N ALA A 65 -14.61 -11.32 -1.26
CA ALA A 65 -15.84 -11.85 -0.66
C ALA A 65 -16.88 -10.73 -0.45
N THR A 66 -16.41 -9.55 -0.07
CA THR A 66 -17.28 -8.38 0.18
C THR A 66 -17.30 -7.38 -0.99
N GLY A 67 -16.38 -7.51 -1.94
CA GLY A 67 -16.18 -6.52 -3.00
C GLY A 67 -15.63 -5.19 -2.47
N THR A 68 -14.92 -5.21 -1.33
CA THR A 68 -14.39 -4.01 -0.69
C THR A 68 -12.95 -3.75 -1.13
N LEU A 69 -12.70 -2.55 -1.64
CA LEU A 69 -11.38 -2.05 -2.00
C LEU A 69 -10.99 -0.94 -1.05
N GLU A 70 -9.81 -1.05 -0.44
CA GLU A 70 -9.31 -0.09 0.53
C GLU A 70 -8.07 0.64 0.01
N PHE A 71 -7.99 1.92 0.34
CA PHE A 71 -6.88 2.83 0.07
C PHE A 71 -6.42 3.48 1.36
N LEU A 72 -5.16 3.25 1.74
CA LEU A 72 -4.52 3.99 2.83
C LEU A 72 -3.65 5.08 2.21
N TYR A 73 -3.89 6.34 2.55
CA TYR A 73 -3.20 7.47 1.93
C TYR A 73 -2.94 8.61 2.90
N GLU A 74 -1.95 9.44 2.54
CA GLU A 74 -1.60 10.65 3.27
C GLU A 74 -2.23 11.89 2.64
N VAL A 75 -2.80 12.75 3.46
CA VAL A 75 -3.37 14.04 3.06
C VAL A 75 -2.24 15.07 2.94
N ARG A 76 -1.76 15.32 1.71
CA ARG A 76 -0.65 16.25 1.45
C ARG A 76 -1.07 17.49 0.66
N GLY A 77 -1.89 17.32 -0.37
CA GLY A 77 -2.25 18.37 -1.32
C GLY A 77 -3.75 18.55 -1.49
N GLN A 78 -4.15 19.43 -2.41
CA GLN A 78 -5.56 19.77 -2.66
C GLN A 78 -6.40 18.54 -2.99
N GLY A 79 -5.96 17.67 -3.91
CA GLY A 79 -6.73 16.49 -4.31
C GLY A 79 -6.94 15.51 -3.15
N THR A 80 -5.91 15.23 -2.34
CA THR A 80 -6.07 14.36 -1.17
C THR A 80 -6.88 15.01 -0.05
N ARG A 81 -6.94 16.36 0.05
CA ARG A 81 -7.86 17.06 0.95
C ARG A 81 -9.32 16.91 0.49
N LEU A 82 -9.58 16.99 -0.83
CA LEU A 82 -10.92 16.73 -1.37
C LEU A 82 -11.34 15.28 -1.13
N LEU A 83 -10.46 14.31 -1.38
CA LEU A 83 -10.72 12.91 -1.02
C LEU A 83 -11.02 12.76 0.48
N ALA A 84 -10.27 13.44 1.36
CA ALA A 84 -10.43 13.34 2.80
C ALA A 84 -11.75 13.91 3.33
N ALA A 85 -12.46 14.70 2.52
CA ALA A 85 -13.79 15.24 2.84
C ALA A 85 -14.95 14.28 2.51
N LEU A 86 -14.69 13.18 1.78
CA LEU A 86 -15.72 12.21 1.44
C LEU A 86 -16.29 11.51 2.68
N LEU A 87 -17.59 11.31 2.66
CA LEU A 87 -18.35 10.61 3.70
C LEU A 87 -18.89 9.27 3.16
N PRO A 88 -19.21 8.30 4.05
CA PRO A 88 -19.92 7.10 3.65
C PRO A 88 -21.21 7.42 2.87
N GLY A 89 -21.39 6.77 1.72
CA GLY A 89 -22.50 7.03 0.79
C GLY A 89 -22.16 7.97 -0.37
N ASP A 90 -21.11 8.79 -0.25
CA ASP A 90 -20.61 9.61 -1.37
C ASP A 90 -20.10 8.74 -2.51
N THR A 91 -19.91 9.33 -3.68
CA THR A 91 -19.35 8.68 -4.86
C THR A 91 -18.02 9.32 -5.27
N LEU A 92 -17.15 8.50 -5.83
CA LEU A 92 -15.94 8.96 -6.50
C LEU A 92 -15.65 8.11 -7.73
N LEU A 93 -14.90 8.68 -8.66
CA LEU A 93 -14.44 7.99 -9.87
C LEU A 93 -13.12 7.28 -9.57
N LEU A 94 -13.07 5.98 -9.83
CA LEU A 94 -11.86 5.18 -9.89
C LEU A 94 -11.50 4.86 -11.32
N THR A 95 -10.23 4.99 -11.68
CA THR A 95 -9.71 4.50 -12.95
C THR A 95 -8.55 3.56 -12.68
N GLY A 96 -8.70 2.28 -13.02
CA GLY A 96 -7.72 1.23 -12.73
C GLY A 96 -8.30 -0.19 -12.85
N PRO A 97 -7.64 -1.21 -12.26
CA PRO A 97 -6.31 -1.13 -11.67
C PRO A 97 -5.22 -0.86 -12.69
N SER A 98 -4.13 -0.24 -12.28
CA SER A 98 -2.98 0.12 -13.12
C SER A 98 -1.68 -0.31 -12.45
N GLY A 99 -0.60 -0.45 -13.23
CA GLY A 99 0.69 -0.94 -12.77
C GLY A 99 0.80 -2.47 -12.81
N ASN A 100 2.04 -2.95 -12.78
CA ASN A 100 2.31 -4.40 -12.87
C ASN A 100 2.13 -5.13 -11.53
N GLY A 101 2.28 -4.42 -10.41
CA GLY A 101 2.20 -5.02 -9.08
C GLY A 101 3.38 -5.92 -8.70
N PHE A 102 3.23 -6.62 -7.58
CA PHE A 102 4.15 -7.65 -7.10
C PHE A 102 3.67 -9.04 -7.55
N ASP A 103 4.61 -9.91 -7.89
CA ASP A 103 4.31 -11.33 -8.11
C ASP A 103 4.50 -12.12 -6.81
N ALA A 104 3.47 -12.13 -5.98
CA ALA A 104 3.47 -12.86 -4.71
C ALA A 104 3.52 -14.39 -4.91
N ALA A 105 3.05 -14.90 -6.05
CA ALA A 105 3.06 -16.34 -6.36
C ALA A 105 4.48 -16.84 -6.65
N ALA A 106 5.27 -16.04 -7.37
CA ALA A 106 6.66 -16.35 -7.71
C ALA A 106 7.65 -16.08 -6.56
N ALA A 107 7.20 -15.55 -5.42
CA ALA A 107 8.06 -15.36 -4.27
C ALA A 107 8.41 -16.69 -3.62
N GLU A 108 9.68 -16.97 -3.37
CA GLU A 108 10.17 -18.22 -2.78
C GLU A 108 11.15 -17.95 -1.65
N GLY A 109 11.36 -18.96 -0.80
CA GLY A 109 12.32 -18.91 0.31
C GLY A 109 11.90 -18.00 1.47
N LYS A 110 12.89 -17.48 2.19
CA LYS A 110 12.71 -16.53 3.29
C LYS A 110 12.53 -15.11 2.74
N ILE A 111 11.40 -14.48 3.05
CA ILE A 111 10.98 -13.21 2.44
C ILE A 111 11.00 -12.10 3.48
N ALA A 112 11.64 -10.97 3.14
CA ALA A 112 11.48 -9.71 3.85
C ALA A 112 10.58 -8.76 3.03
N VAL A 113 9.65 -8.11 3.72
CA VAL A 113 8.82 -7.02 3.16
C VAL A 113 9.19 -5.73 3.89
N VAL A 114 9.60 -4.71 3.16
CA VAL A 114 10.18 -3.49 3.73
C VAL A 114 9.38 -2.27 3.30
N GLY A 115 8.96 -1.44 4.26
CA GLY A 115 8.20 -0.21 4.00
C GLY A 115 8.59 0.96 4.89
N GLY A 116 8.42 2.18 4.37
CA GLY A 116 8.65 3.41 5.13
C GLY A 116 7.45 4.36 5.06
N GLY A 117 6.98 4.82 6.22
CA GLY A 117 5.85 5.75 6.32
C GLY A 117 4.63 5.28 5.54
N ILE A 118 4.09 6.13 4.65
CA ILE A 118 2.93 5.77 3.81
C ILE A 118 3.26 4.69 2.77
N GLY A 119 4.53 4.41 2.49
CA GLY A 119 4.95 3.29 1.64
C GLY A 119 4.60 1.92 2.21
N THR A 120 4.22 1.81 3.48
CA THR A 120 3.65 0.58 4.06
C THR A 120 2.24 0.28 3.53
N ALA A 121 1.53 1.28 2.99
CA ALA A 121 0.14 1.13 2.53
C ALA A 121 -0.04 0.00 1.50
N PRO A 122 0.69 -0.06 0.38
CA PRO A 122 0.55 -1.11 -0.63
C PRO A 122 1.03 -2.48 -0.15
N LEU A 123 1.86 -2.54 0.89
CA LEU A 123 2.44 -3.78 1.40
C LEU A 123 1.43 -4.65 2.14
N TYR A 124 0.31 -4.09 2.61
CA TYR A 124 -0.70 -4.89 3.28
C TYR A 124 -1.35 -5.91 2.33
N GLN A 125 -1.73 -5.49 1.11
CA GLN A 125 -2.24 -6.42 0.11
C GLN A 125 -1.18 -7.47 -0.27
N LEU A 126 0.09 -7.08 -0.39
CA LEU A 126 1.19 -8.01 -0.67
C LEU A 126 1.32 -9.09 0.43
N VAL A 127 1.31 -8.67 1.69
CA VAL A 127 1.40 -9.61 2.82
C VAL A 127 0.19 -10.54 2.87
N LYS A 128 -1.03 -10.04 2.54
CA LYS A 128 -2.24 -10.87 2.41
C LYS A 128 -2.07 -11.95 1.32
N GLU A 129 -1.56 -11.56 0.14
CA GLU A 129 -1.35 -12.49 -0.98
C GLU A 129 -0.25 -13.52 -0.65
N LEU A 130 0.84 -13.10 0.00
CA LEU A 130 1.88 -14.02 0.48
C LEU A 130 1.32 -15.00 1.52
N ALA A 131 0.53 -14.51 2.48
CA ALA A 131 -0.09 -15.37 3.50
C ALA A 131 -1.09 -16.35 2.89
N ALA A 132 -1.89 -15.92 1.91
CA ALA A 132 -2.80 -16.80 1.16
C ALA A 132 -2.04 -17.90 0.38
N ALA A 133 -0.80 -17.63 -0.04
CA ALA A 133 0.10 -18.60 -0.64
C ALA A 133 0.89 -19.44 0.39
N GLY A 134 0.50 -19.40 1.68
CA GLY A 134 1.13 -20.16 2.77
C GLY A 134 2.49 -19.62 3.22
N LYS A 135 2.85 -18.39 2.85
CA LYS A 135 4.13 -17.77 3.19
C LYS A 135 3.95 -16.80 4.36
N LYS A 136 4.96 -16.71 5.23
CA LYS A 136 4.99 -15.78 6.37
C LYS A 136 6.22 -14.88 6.26
N PRO A 137 6.11 -13.73 5.56
CA PRO A 137 7.24 -12.81 5.41
C PRO A 137 7.57 -12.15 6.75
N ASP A 138 8.83 -11.75 6.94
CA ASP A 138 9.21 -10.81 7.98
C ASP A 138 8.95 -9.39 7.47
N LEU A 139 8.26 -8.56 8.27
CA LEU A 139 7.94 -7.19 7.93
C LEU A 139 8.90 -6.22 8.62
N TYR A 140 9.48 -5.33 7.85
CA TYR A 140 10.34 -4.23 8.31
C TYR A 140 9.68 -2.90 7.99
N THR A 141 9.37 -2.09 9.01
CA THR A 141 8.69 -0.81 8.81
C THR A 141 9.41 0.34 9.50
N GLY A 142 9.58 1.44 8.76
CA GLY A 142 10.16 2.68 9.29
C GLY A 142 9.11 3.80 9.37
N PHE A 143 9.10 4.55 10.46
CA PHE A 143 8.22 5.71 10.64
C PHE A 143 9.01 6.87 11.23
N ARG A 144 8.48 8.09 11.11
CA ARG A 144 9.11 9.26 11.73
C ARG A 144 8.97 9.20 13.26
N ASP A 145 7.76 9.01 13.76
CA ASP A 145 7.45 9.02 15.19
C ASP A 145 6.68 7.76 15.59
N GLU A 146 5.36 7.78 15.40
CA GLU A 146 4.46 6.71 15.82
C GLU A 146 4.07 5.83 14.65
N PRO A 147 4.23 4.50 14.75
CA PRO A 147 3.75 3.56 13.75
C PRO A 147 2.21 3.54 13.73
N TYR A 148 1.63 3.24 12.57
CA TYR A 148 0.19 3.09 12.40
C TYR A 148 -0.16 1.91 11.49
N GLY A 149 -1.32 1.30 11.73
CA GLY A 149 -1.89 0.25 10.87
C GLY A 149 -1.16 -1.10 10.94
N LEU A 150 -0.22 -1.29 11.88
CA LEU A 150 0.59 -2.52 11.98
C LEU A 150 -0.17 -3.70 12.58
N GLU A 151 -1.24 -3.45 13.32
CA GLU A 151 -2.09 -4.47 13.93
C GLU A 151 -2.66 -5.45 12.91
N ARG A 152 -2.89 -4.99 11.68
CA ARG A 152 -3.40 -5.81 10.57
C ARG A 152 -2.32 -6.74 9.97
N PHE A 153 -1.05 -6.36 10.04
CA PHE A 153 0.09 -7.14 9.52
C PHE A 153 0.51 -8.26 10.46
N THR A 154 0.46 -8.01 11.77
CA THR A 154 0.99 -8.90 12.80
C THR A 154 0.53 -10.36 12.65
N PRO A 155 -0.75 -10.68 12.40
CA PRO A 155 -1.20 -12.07 12.26
C PRO A 155 -0.72 -12.74 10.97
N LEU A 156 -0.28 -11.98 9.97
CA LEU A 156 0.09 -12.44 8.64
C LEU A 156 1.61 -12.60 8.46
N CYS A 157 2.41 -11.97 9.34
CA CYS A 157 3.86 -11.95 9.28
C CYS A 157 4.51 -12.97 10.23
N GLY A 158 5.75 -13.35 9.94
CA GLY A 158 6.60 -14.13 10.85
C GLY A 158 7.08 -13.26 12.00
N ARG A 159 7.66 -12.12 11.67
CA ARG A 159 8.11 -11.07 12.60
C ARG A 159 7.73 -9.70 12.06
N VAL A 160 7.54 -8.74 12.96
CA VAL A 160 7.34 -7.33 12.63
C VAL A 160 8.43 -6.51 13.32
N HIS A 161 9.28 -5.91 12.52
CA HIS A 161 10.37 -5.04 12.95
C HIS A 161 9.98 -3.59 12.69
N VAL A 162 10.10 -2.76 13.72
CA VAL A 162 9.75 -1.34 13.65
C VAL A 162 10.98 -0.50 13.94
N ALA A 163 11.21 0.51 13.12
CA ALA A 163 12.18 1.56 13.35
C ALA A 163 11.49 2.92 13.36
N THR A 164 11.92 3.84 14.20
CA THR A 164 11.44 5.22 14.20
C THR A 164 12.60 6.20 14.29
N ASP A 165 12.49 7.33 13.57
CA ASP A 165 13.50 8.39 13.62
C ASP A 165 13.59 9.00 15.02
N SER A 166 12.47 9.06 15.74
CA SER A 166 12.41 9.57 17.12
C SER A 166 12.94 8.60 18.18
N GLY A 167 13.04 7.31 17.86
CA GLY A 167 13.41 6.27 18.83
C GLY A 167 12.35 5.97 19.90
N LYS A 168 11.12 6.52 19.75
CA LYS A 168 10.02 6.29 20.70
C LYS A 168 9.50 4.87 20.68
N VAL A 169 9.50 4.24 19.48
CA VAL A 169 9.01 2.88 19.27
C VAL A 169 10.01 2.11 18.41
N GLY A 170 10.38 0.92 18.85
CA GLY A 170 11.28 0.03 18.12
C GLY A 170 12.72 0.53 18.07
N TYR A 171 13.37 0.29 16.93
CA TYR A 171 14.76 0.72 16.73
C TYR A 171 14.83 2.22 16.45
N HIS A 172 15.80 2.90 17.06
CA HIS A 172 16.05 4.32 16.81
C HIS A 172 16.91 4.49 15.54
N GLY A 173 16.31 5.00 14.48
CA GLY A 173 16.96 5.23 13.19
C GLY A 173 16.19 4.66 12.00
N LEU A 174 16.88 4.50 10.87
CA LEU A 174 16.27 3.99 9.64
C LEU A 174 16.05 2.48 9.72
N VAL A 175 14.98 2.02 9.10
CA VAL A 175 14.64 0.58 9.01
C VAL A 175 15.74 -0.25 8.34
N THR A 176 16.53 0.37 7.45
CA THR A 176 17.71 -0.26 6.83
C THR A 176 18.82 -0.60 7.80
N GLY A 177 18.86 0.06 8.97
CA GLY A 177 19.85 -0.23 10.02
C GLY A 177 19.61 -1.55 10.76
N ILE A 178 18.43 -2.14 10.63
CA ILE A 178 18.08 -3.42 11.26
C ILE A 178 17.75 -4.52 10.22
N LEU A 179 17.75 -4.18 8.95
CA LEU A 179 17.56 -5.14 7.87
C LEU A 179 18.91 -5.77 7.51
N HIS A 180 18.95 -7.09 7.53
CA HIS A 180 20.07 -7.93 7.06
C HIS A 180 19.64 -8.64 5.77
N PRO A 181 19.78 -8.00 4.58
CA PRO A 181 19.27 -8.54 3.32
C PRO A 181 19.85 -9.92 2.97
N GLU A 182 21.07 -10.20 3.43
CA GLU A 182 21.77 -11.48 3.23
C GLU A 182 21.11 -12.67 3.92
N GLU A 183 20.20 -12.42 4.88
CA GLU A 183 19.43 -13.45 5.55
C GLU A 183 18.16 -13.87 4.78
N TYR A 184 17.85 -13.20 3.67
CA TYR A 184 16.62 -13.39 2.90
C TYR A 184 16.90 -13.79 1.47
N ASP A 185 16.08 -14.69 0.94
CA ASP A 185 16.11 -15.08 -0.45
C ASP A 185 15.45 -14.01 -1.34
N LEU A 186 14.50 -13.26 -0.78
CA LEU A 186 13.77 -12.20 -1.48
C LEU A 186 13.47 -11.03 -0.54
N VAL A 187 13.76 -9.81 -0.99
CA VAL A 187 13.40 -8.56 -0.31
C VAL A 187 12.47 -7.75 -1.22
N LEU A 188 11.26 -7.47 -0.74
CA LEU A 188 10.23 -6.70 -1.44
C LEU A 188 10.07 -5.35 -0.74
N CYS A 189 10.33 -4.25 -1.44
CA CYS A 189 10.35 -2.92 -0.84
C CYS A 189 9.29 -2.01 -1.46
N CYS A 190 8.68 -1.16 -0.63
CA CYS A 190 7.94 0.01 -1.07
C CYS A 190 8.16 1.15 -0.08
N GLY A 191 8.65 2.29 -0.53
CA GLY A 191 8.94 3.42 0.34
C GLY A 191 9.28 4.68 -0.44
N HIS A 192 9.38 5.79 0.29
CA HIS A 192 9.71 7.08 -0.25
C HIS A 192 11.23 7.29 -0.09
N ASP A 193 11.99 6.68 -0.99
CA ASP A 193 13.25 7.25 -1.43
C ASP A 193 13.04 7.68 -2.89
N GLU A 194 13.74 8.68 -3.37
CA GLU A 194 13.53 9.42 -4.62
C GLU A 194 13.38 8.55 -5.92
N GLY A 195 12.70 7.40 -5.84
CA GLY A 195 12.57 6.47 -6.96
C GLY A 195 11.78 5.20 -6.73
N GLY A 196 10.51 5.26 -6.32
CA GLY A 196 9.58 4.13 -6.51
C GLY A 196 9.90 2.83 -5.74
N GLY A 197 8.93 1.95 -5.63
CA GLY A 197 9.13 0.64 -5.02
C GLY A 197 10.14 -0.23 -5.78
N ARG A 198 11.02 -0.92 -5.06
CA ARG A 198 12.05 -1.81 -5.63
C ARG A 198 11.87 -3.23 -5.13
N GLN A 199 12.00 -4.20 -6.04
CA GLN A 199 12.27 -5.59 -5.68
C GLN A 199 13.79 -5.82 -5.74
N VAL A 200 14.35 -6.35 -4.66
CA VAL A 200 15.75 -6.80 -4.63
C VAL A 200 15.74 -8.29 -4.36
N ARG A 201 16.26 -9.10 -5.27
CA ARG A 201 16.48 -10.53 -5.03
C ARG A 201 17.83 -10.72 -4.34
N GLY A 202 17.85 -11.57 -3.32
CA GLY A 202 19.10 -12.03 -2.71
C GLY A 202 20.04 -12.55 -3.82
N GLY A 203 21.29 -12.01 -3.85
CA GLY A 203 22.25 -12.32 -4.92
C GLY A 203 22.47 -11.19 -5.94
N GLY A 204 21.99 -9.98 -5.70
CA GLY A 204 22.47 -8.77 -6.39
C GLY A 204 21.81 -8.46 -7.74
N ARG A 205 20.60 -8.95 -8.03
CA ARG A 205 19.80 -8.49 -9.19
C ARG A 205 18.60 -7.67 -8.72
N GLU A 206 18.66 -6.38 -8.96
CA GLU A 206 17.54 -5.46 -8.79
C GLU A 206 16.50 -5.68 -9.90
N VAL A 207 15.23 -5.84 -9.50
CA VAL A 207 14.10 -5.74 -10.43
C VAL A 207 13.32 -4.48 -10.05
N PRO A 208 13.31 -3.42 -10.88
CA PRO A 208 12.57 -2.22 -10.59
C PRO A 208 11.07 -2.52 -10.61
N CYS A 209 10.33 -2.10 -9.57
CA CYS A 209 8.91 -1.85 -9.71
C CYS A 209 8.76 -0.66 -10.64
N GLN A 210 8.36 -0.88 -11.87
CA GLN A 210 8.02 0.23 -12.78
C GLN A 210 6.70 0.85 -12.34
N PRO A 211 6.60 2.20 -12.43
CA PRO A 211 5.40 2.95 -12.10
C PRO A 211 4.19 2.58 -12.95
#